data_fa19bb513fb09a7fb97b082263816583
#
_entry.id   fa19bb513fb09a7fb97b082263816583
#
_cell.length_a   1.000
_cell.length_b   1.000
_cell.length_c   1.000
_cell.angle_alpha   90.00
_cell.angle_beta   90.00
_cell.angle_gamma   90.00
#
_symmetry.space_group_name_H-M   'P 1'
#
loop_
_entity.id
_entity.type
_entity.pdbx_description
1 polymer ?
#
loop_
_entity_poly.entity_id
_entity_poly.type
_entity_poly.pdbx_seq_one_letter_code
_entity_poly.pdbx_strand_id
1 'polypeptide(L)'
;MLREIDPLTSAAYRFAETLELEKPRQGHQHDAPWHVSFHGSQFPGDDPKACGRRAIYTMLDIPRGGFSRRSRQFMDAGKDLETQLVRRWHTAGMLLSAPPDADYQTQFEDASVWLTSTVDAIVARPRSARPVVAEVKNVSAVVMDAMKRLLRGPHEEYVRQVKCEIGLAHEHGPWIVTRCINSGRLAIDLGRRNGNAVTLVCPEHGGHKCLEQAVLKPVEHGYLYYVSRDDPEDTREFYFEHDPAFMDAGREQLRVWRKFFEEGILPATQVTGKHPFGWNWTTDDSPCKWCPFGSTGSYVCKEDHQESVKRGEPIPLADSTAIEEAREVRPDYDLGLVRAAVFARWEATKQS
;
A
#
# COMPACT_ATOMS: atom_id res chain seq x y z
N MET A 1 25.14 -18.11 -12.24
CA MET A 1 25.67 -18.83 -11.06
C MET A 1 24.74 -18.48 -9.89
N LEU A 2 23.84 -19.37 -9.53
CA LEU A 2 22.97 -19.18 -8.34
C LEU A 2 23.88 -19.31 -7.12
N ARG A 3 24.10 -18.22 -6.38
CA ARG A 3 24.75 -18.33 -5.07
C ARG A 3 23.89 -19.20 -4.19
N GLU A 4 24.44 -20.31 -3.69
CA GLU A 4 23.81 -21.11 -2.64
C GLU A 4 23.54 -20.19 -1.44
N ILE A 5 22.30 -20.21 -1.01
CA ILE A 5 21.89 -19.49 0.22
C ILE A 5 22.62 -20.19 1.37
N ASP A 6 23.31 -19.41 2.19
CA ASP A 6 24.00 -19.88 3.38
C ASP A 6 23.09 -20.86 4.18
N PRO A 7 23.57 -22.08 4.49
CA PRO A 7 22.80 -23.08 5.22
C PRO A 7 22.26 -22.60 6.57
N LEU A 8 22.92 -21.67 7.24
CA LEU A 8 22.49 -21.08 8.50
C LEU A 8 21.28 -20.16 8.33
N THR A 9 21.28 -19.35 7.28
CA THR A 9 20.12 -18.51 6.91
C THR A 9 18.92 -19.38 6.55
N SER A 10 19.15 -20.46 5.79
CA SER A 10 18.11 -21.44 5.44
C SER A 10 17.57 -22.18 6.66
N ALA A 11 18.41 -22.48 7.67
CA ALA A 11 18.00 -23.14 8.91
C ALA A 11 17.18 -22.19 9.82
N ALA A 12 17.58 -20.92 9.94
CA ALA A 12 16.86 -19.92 10.70
C ALA A 12 15.47 -19.66 10.10
N TYR A 13 15.36 -19.59 8.79
CA TYR A 13 14.07 -19.45 8.11
C TYR A 13 13.19 -20.67 8.28
N ARG A 14 13.75 -21.89 8.22
CA ARG A 14 13.00 -23.14 8.48
C ARG A 14 12.49 -23.20 9.91
N PHE A 15 13.28 -22.75 10.87
CA PHE A 15 12.87 -22.69 12.27
C PHE A 15 11.75 -21.69 12.49
N ALA A 16 11.86 -20.49 11.91
CA ALA A 16 10.81 -19.48 11.96
C ALA A 16 9.51 -19.97 11.29
N GLU A 17 9.61 -20.67 10.15
CA GLU A 17 8.47 -21.25 9.44
C GLU A 17 7.79 -22.36 10.27
N THR A 18 8.57 -23.18 10.99
CA THR A 18 8.02 -24.19 11.91
C THR A 18 7.27 -23.53 13.06
N LEU A 19 7.82 -22.44 13.63
CA LEU A 19 7.15 -21.67 14.69
C LEU A 19 5.89 -20.94 14.19
N GLU A 20 5.87 -20.50 12.93
CA GLU A 20 4.68 -19.88 12.32
C GLU A 20 3.60 -20.90 11.94
N LEU A 21 4.00 -22.12 11.59
CA LEU A 21 3.05 -23.20 11.30
C LEU A 21 2.44 -23.79 12.59
N GLU A 22 3.18 -23.76 13.70
CA GLU A 22 2.69 -24.17 15.02
C GLU A 22 1.82 -23.10 15.70
N LYS A 23 1.94 -21.86 15.30
CA LYS A 23 0.94 -20.86 15.64
C LYS A 23 -0.27 -21.10 14.75
N PRO A 24 -1.48 -21.38 15.31
CA PRO A 24 -2.69 -21.27 14.52
C PRO A 24 -2.58 -19.94 13.81
N ARG A 25 -2.84 -19.91 12.48
CA ARG A 25 -2.84 -18.65 11.70
C ARG A 25 -3.63 -17.65 12.52
N GLN A 26 -2.94 -16.91 13.36
CA GLN A 26 -3.51 -15.82 14.12
C GLN A 26 -3.91 -14.86 13.02
N GLY A 27 -5.17 -14.92 12.62
CA GLY A 27 -5.81 -13.80 12.00
C GLY A 27 -5.36 -12.65 12.89
N HIS A 28 -4.75 -11.66 12.30
CA HIS A 28 -4.13 -10.58 13.05
C HIS A 28 -5.06 -10.23 14.20
N GLN A 29 -4.56 -10.34 15.44
CA GLN A 29 -5.32 -10.01 16.65
C GLN A 29 -5.50 -8.49 16.68
N HIS A 30 -6.29 -7.96 15.75
CA HIS A 30 -6.79 -6.62 15.83
C HIS A 30 -8.27 -6.72 16.16
N ASP A 31 -8.67 -5.99 17.16
CA ASP A 31 -10.07 -5.83 17.58
C ASP A 31 -10.97 -5.22 16.48
N ALA A 32 -10.41 -4.96 15.30
CA ALA A 32 -11.10 -4.44 14.11
C ALA A 32 -10.56 -5.09 12.82
N PRO A 33 -11.39 -5.20 11.76
CA PRO A 33 -10.94 -5.64 10.44
C PRO A 33 -9.77 -4.79 9.95
N TRP A 34 -8.76 -5.42 9.43
CA TRP A 34 -7.48 -4.80 9.02
C TRP A 34 -7.62 -3.69 8.00
N HIS A 35 -8.63 -3.76 7.16
CA HIS A 35 -8.85 -2.84 6.05
C HIS A 35 -10.27 -2.32 6.04
N VAL A 36 -10.60 -1.48 7.01
CA VAL A 36 -11.89 -0.77 7.04
C VAL A 36 -12.00 0.35 6.00
N SER A 37 -11.13 0.32 4.97
CA SER A 37 -11.00 1.36 3.95
C SER A 37 -10.52 0.80 2.62
N PHE A 38 -10.76 1.52 1.54
CA PHE A 38 -10.03 1.33 0.29
C PHE A 38 -8.59 1.80 0.48
N HIS A 39 -7.61 1.04 0.03
CA HIS A 39 -6.21 1.37 0.19
C HIS A 39 -5.64 2.07 -1.06
N GLY A 40 -4.68 2.98 -0.89
CA GLY A 40 -4.06 3.73 -1.99
C GLY A 40 -3.50 2.85 -3.11
N SER A 41 -2.96 1.66 -2.78
CA SER A 41 -2.53 0.67 -3.79
C SER A 41 -3.66 0.10 -4.65
N GLN A 42 -4.91 0.32 -4.26
CA GLN A 42 -6.11 -0.09 -4.99
C GLN A 42 -6.82 1.09 -5.64
N PHE A 43 -6.26 2.30 -5.50
CA PHE A 43 -6.86 3.50 -6.05
C PHE A 43 -7.01 3.35 -7.57
N PRO A 44 -8.23 3.52 -8.10
CA PRO A 44 -8.48 3.24 -9.51
C PRO A 44 -7.92 4.30 -10.44
N GLY A 45 -7.86 5.56 -10.01
CA GLY A 45 -7.56 6.67 -10.88
C GLY A 45 -8.51 6.72 -12.08
N ASP A 46 -7.97 6.86 -13.26
CA ASP A 46 -8.66 6.82 -14.54
C ASP A 46 -8.62 5.45 -15.24
N ASP A 47 -8.14 4.40 -14.55
CA ASP A 47 -8.02 3.06 -15.11
C ASP A 47 -9.36 2.31 -15.13
N PRO A 48 -9.96 2.07 -16.31
CA PRO A 48 -11.22 1.33 -16.40
C PRO A 48 -11.06 -0.15 -16.02
N LYS A 49 -9.84 -0.67 -15.89
CA LYS A 49 -9.53 -2.05 -15.49
C LYS A 49 -9.34 -2.20 -13.98
N ALA A 50 -9.42 -1.12 -13.20
CA ALA A 50 -9.34 -1.20 -11.76
C ALA A 50 -10.51 -2.03 -11.18
N CYS A 51 -10.20 -2.94 -10.26
CA CYS A 51 -11.15 -3.96 -9.84
C CYS A 51 -11.80 -3.64 -8.49
N GLY A 52 -13.06 -3.19 -8.50
CA GLY A 52 -13.84 -2.92 -7.30
C GLY A 52 -14.08 -4.16 -6.43
N ARG A 53 -14.22 -5.35 -7.03
CA ARG A 53 -14.38 -6.60 -6.30
C ARG A 53 -13.14 -6.93 -5.47
N ARG A 54 -11.92 -6.78 -6.05
CA ARG A 54 -10.66 -6.93 -5.32
C ARG A 54 -10.59 -5.97 -4.13
N ALA A 55 -11.00 -4.72 -4.34
CA ALA A 55 -11.00 -3.71 -3.29
C ALA A 55 -11.96 -4.08 -2.14
N ILE A 56 -13.18 -4.51 -2.45
CA ILE A 56 -14.17 -4.96 -1.45
C ILE A 56 -13.68 -6.20 -0.70
N TYR A 57 -13.13 -7.20 -1.38
CA TYR A 57 -12.59 -8.38 -0.73
C TYR A 57 -11.45 -8.04 0.23
N THR A 58 -10.59 -7.09 -0.14
CA THR A 58 -9.52 -6.62 0.75
C THR A 58 -10.11 -5.92 1.97
N MET A 59 -11.11 -5.07 1.80
CA MET A 59 -11.78 -4.37 2.90
C MET A 59 -12.54 -5.33 3.83
N LEU A 60 -13.06 -6.42 3.30
CA LEU A 60 -13.71 -7.48 4.07
C LEU A 60 -12.71 -8.47 4.69
N ASP A 61 -11.41 -8.26 4.50
CA ASP A 61 -10.34 -9.15 4.97
C ASP A 61 -10.57 -10.62 4.54
N ILE A 62 -11.00 -10.81 3.31
CA ILE A 62 -11.17 -12.14 2.72
C ILE A 62 -9.81 -12.83 2.64
N PRO A 63 -9.70 -14.13 3.01
CA PRO A 63 -8.47 -14.87 2.93
C PRO A 63 -7.85 -14.81 1.54
N ARG A 64 -6.57 -14.49 1.50
CA ARG A 64 -5.78 -14.47 0.26
C ARG A 64 -5.07 -15.80 0.11
N GLY A 65 -4.86 -16.23 -1.12
CA GLY A 65 -3.98 -17.35 -1.39
C GLY A 65 -2.62 -17.12 -0.73
N GLY A 66 -2.11 -18.18 -0.08
CA GLY A 66 -0.86 -18.09 0.68
C GLY A 66 0.34 -17.72 -0.21
N PHE A 67 1.18 -16.81 0.25
CA PHE A 67 2.45 -16.54 -0.41
C PHE A 67 3.40 -17.74 -0.22
N SER A 68 4.11 -18.10 -1.31
CA SER A 68 5.20 -19.06 -1.19
C SER A 68 6.27 -18.53 -0.23
N ARG A 69 7.05 -19.43 0.39
CA ARG A 69 8.19 -19.04 1.21
C ARG A 69 9.12 -18.06 0.48
N ARG A 70 9.40 -18.34 -0.80
CA ARG A 70 10.23 -17.48 -1.64
C ARG A 70 9.61 -16.09 -1.81
N SER A 71 8.30 -15.99 -2.00
CA SER A 71 7.59 -14.70 -2.09
C SER A 71 7.69 -13.91 -0.80
N ARG A 72 7.54 -14.56 0.36
CA ARG A 72 7.71 -13.93 1.67
C ARG A 72 9.12 -13.38 1.86
N GLN A 73 10.16 -14.17 1.57
CA GLN A 73 11.55 -13.71 1.63
C GLN A 73 11.79 -12.46 0.76
N PHE A 74 11.16 -12.40 -0.41
CA PHE A 74 11.26 -11.23 -1.27
C PHE A 74 10.54 -10.00 -0.71
N MET A 75 9.42 -10.19 -0.03
CA MET A 75 8.71 -9.10 0.63
C MET A 75 9.51 -8.57 1.82
N ASP A 76 10.08 -9.44 2.64
CA ASP A 76 10.91 -9.07 3.79
C ASP A 76 12.16 -8.29 3.34
N ALA A 77 12.89 -8.80 2.34
CA ALA A 77 14.04 -8.09 1.77
C ALA A 77 13.65 -6.72 1.19
N GLY A 78 12.45 -6.61 0.60
CA GLY A 78 11.91 -5.34 0.13
C GLY A 78 11.70 -4.33 1.25
N LYS A 79 11.08 -4.79 2.33
CA LYS A 79 10.81 -3.96 3.51
C LYS A 79 12.09 -3.51 4.22
N ASP A 80 13.08 -4.38 4.31
CA ASP A 80 14.39 -4.04 4.88
C ASP A 80 15.08 -2.93 4.09
N LEU A 81 15.05 -3.02 2.75
CA LEU A 81 15.66 -2.02 1.87
C LEU A 81 14.93 -0.67 1.96
N GLU A 82 13.59 -0.69 1.93
CA GLU A 82 12.77 0.51 2.15
C GLU A 82 13.15 1.18 3.47
N THR A 83 13.18 0.41 4.57
CA THR A 83 13.57 0.91 5.89
C THR A 83 14.98 1.54 5.88
N GLN A 84 15.94 0.94 5.17
CA GLN A 84 17.29 1.50 5.05
C GLN A 84 17.30 2.83 4.29
N LEU A 85 16.52 2.96 3.21
CA LEU A 85 16.41 4.21 2.46
C LEU A 85 15.76 5.32 3.29
N VAL A 86 14.64 5.01 3.96
CA VAL A 86 13.94 5.95 4.86
C VAL A 86 14.88 6.40 5.99
N ARG A 87 15.67 5.48 6.55
CA ARG A 87 16.69 5.81 7.58
C ARG A 87 17.78 6.75 7.05
N ARG A 88 18.23 6.57 5.80
CA ARG A 88 19.19 7.48 5.15
C ARG A 88 18.61 8.88 5.00
N TRP A 89 17.38 9.02 4.52
CA TRP A 89 16.70 10.32 4.40
C TRP A 89 16.48 10.97 5.77
N HIS A 90 16.09 10.19 6.77
CA HIS A 90 15.96 10.68 8.15
C HIS A 90 17.28 11.22 8.69
N THR A 91 18.36 10.44 8.62
CA THR A 91 19.69 10.84 9.10
C THR A 91 20.22 12.07 8.33
N ALA A 92 19.88 12.19 7.05
CA ALA A 92 20.24 13.36 6.25
C ALA A 92 19.40 14.62 6.59
N GLY A 93 18.41 14.53 7.47
CA GLY A 93 17.49 15.62 7.78
C GLY A 93 16.63 16.04 6.58
N MET A 94 16.14 15.06 5.86
CA MET A 94 15.29 15.25 4.66
C MET A 94 13.89 14.67 4.84
N LEU A 95 13.66 13.80 5.81
CA LEU A 95 12.41 13.06 5.99
C LEU A 95 11.37 13.92 6.72
N LEU A 96 10.16 14.00 6.15
CA LEU A 96 8.95 14.64 6.71
C LEU A 96 7.96 13.63 7.27
N SER A 97 7.90 12.45 6.66
CA SER A 97 7.03 11.35 7.10
C SER A 97 7.54 10.71 8.40
N ALA A 98 6.81 9.73 8.92
CA ALA A 98 7.20 9.01 10.11
C ALA A 98 8.65 8.49 10.05
N PRO A 99 9.43 8.61 11.12
CA PRO A 99 10.79 8.09 11.15
C PRO A 99 10.81 6.56 11.05
N PRO A 100 11.91 5.95 10.59
CA PRO A 100 11.97 4.52 10.26
C PRO A 100 11.78 3.59 11.46
N ASP A 101 11.99 4.10 12.68
CA ASP A 101 11.85 3.33 13.92
C ASP A 101 10.55 3.68 14.67
N ALA A 102 9.64 4.43 14.03
CA ALA A 102 8.32 4.71 14.58
C ALA A 102 7.45 3.44 14.56
N ASP A 103 6.60 3.30 15.55
CA ASP A 103 5.57 2.26 15.62
C ASP A 103 4.33 2.57 14.75
N TYR A 104 4.39 3.65 13.98
CA TYR A 104 3.35 4.11 13.06
C TYR A 104 3.98 4.54 11.73
N GLN A 105 3.19 4.49 10.66
CA GLN A 105 3.53 5.02 9.34
C GLN A 105 2.71 6.28 9.06
N THR A 106 3.24 7.17 8.22
CA THR A 106 2.48 8.34 7.77
C THR A 106 1.35 7.87 6.85
N GLN A 107 0.14 8.12 7.29
CA GLN A 107 -1.08 7.73 6.59
C GLN A 107 -1.91 8.96 6.27
N PHE A 108 -2.45 9.00 5.07
CA PHE A 108 -3.44 9.96 4.63
C PHE A 108 -4.82 9.30 4.53
N GLU A 109 -5.85 10.12 4.75
CA GLU A 109 -7.22 9.65 4.74
C GLU A 109 -8.11 10.62 3.95
N ASP A 110 -8.93 10.08 3.04
CA ASP A 110 -10.06 10.77 2.43
C ASP A 110 -11.35 10.10 2.88
N ALA A 111 -11.94 10.65 3.94
CA ALA A 111 -13.15 10.12 4.54
C ALA A 111 -14.36 10.14 3.60
N SER A 112 -14.38 11.04 2.61
CA SER A 112 -15.51 11.20 1.67
C SER A 112 -15.71 9.96 0.80
N VAL A 113 -14.64 9.19 0.56
CA VAL A 113 -14.64 7.99 -0.29
C VAL A 113 -14.06 6.75 0.39
N TRP A 114 -13.86 6.80 1.71
CA TRP A 114 -13.30 5.70 2.50
C TRP A 114 -11.91 5.25 2.04
N LEU A 115 -11.11 6.21 1.61
CA LEU A 115 -9.75 5.95 1.13
C LEU A 115 -8.73 6.21 2.23
N THR A 116 -7.79 5.29 2.39
CA THR A 116 -6.56 5.51 3.16
C THR A 116 -5.35 5.17 2.30
N SER A 117 -4.26 5.90 2.47
CA SER A 117 -2.99 5.54 1.86
C SER A 117 -1.85 5.78 2.81
N THR A 118 -0.95 4.81 2.88
CA THR A 118 0.28 4.90 3.65
C THR A 118 1.40 5.20 2.67
N VAL A 119 2.20 6.22 2.95
CA VAL A 119 3.33 6.61 2.11
C VAL A 119 4.62 6.05 2.68
N ASP A 120 5.51 5.56 1.82
CA ASP A 120 6.84 5.09 2.24
C ASP A 120 7.66 6.26 2.76
N ALA A 121 7.70 7.38 2.04
CA ALA A 121 8.36 8.59 2.51
C ALA A 121 7.80 9.88 1.89
N ILE A 122 7.86 10.96 2.68
CA ILE A 122 7.78 12.33 2.17
C ILE A 122 9.12 12.98 2.50
N VAL A 123 9.79 13.49 1.49
CA VAL A 123 11.13 14.05 1.63
C VAL A 123 11.19 15.49 1.14
N ALA A 124 11.99 16.31 1.81
CA ALA A 124 12.31 17.66 1.37
C ALA A 124 13.82 17.82 1.27
N ARG A 125 14.31 18.25 0.10
CA ARG A 125 15.72 18.59 -0.06
C ARG A 125 16.09 19.78 0.83
N PRO A 126 17.29 19.82 1.39
CA PRO A 126 17.75 20.96 2.17
C PRO A 126 17.51 22.27 1.44
N ARG A 127 16.98 23.29 2.14
CA ARG A 127 16.61 24.62 1.60
C ARG A 127 15.50 24.64 0.57
N SER A 128 14.95 23.47 0.17
CA SER A 128 13.77 23.44 -0.68
C SER A 128 12.52 23.73 0.14
N ALA A 129 11.58 24.48 -0.46
CA ALA A 129 10.24 24.64 0.09
C ALA A 129 9.24 23.65 -0.51
N ARG A 130 9.69 22.73 -1.37
CA ARG A 130 8.86 21.78 -2.11
C ARG A 130 9.17 20.36 -1.65
N PRO A 131 8.31 19.78 -0.81
CA PRO A 131 8.42 18.35 -0.47
C PRO A 131 7.95 17.48 -1.63
N VAL A 132 8.39 16.22 -1.64
CA VAL A 132 8.05 15.22 -2.64
C VAL A 132 7.66 13.92 -1.96
N VAL A 133 6.71 13.20 -2.54
CA VAL A 133 6.44 11.80 -2.18
C VAL A 133 7.50 10.92 -2.81
N ALA A 134 7.98 9.91 -2.08
CA ALA A 134 8.87 8.88 -2.58
C ALA A 134 8.27 7.51 -2.25
N GLU A 135 7.82 6.82 -3.27
CA GLU A 135 7.32 5.44 -3.20
C GLU A 135 8.43 4.49 -3.65
N VAL A 136 8.80 3.55 -2.83
CA VAL A 136 9.94 2.63 -3.04
C VAL A 136 9.44 1.27 -3.49
N LYS A 137 9.97 0.76 -4.59
CA LYS A 137 9.68 -0.60 -5.07
C LYS A 137 10.95 -1.40 -5.25
N ASN A 138 11.00 -2.52 -4.56
CA ASN A 138 12.11 -3.46 -4.66
C ASN A 138 11.83 -4.47 -5.78
N VAL A 139 12.77 -4.58 -6.72
CA VAL A 139 12.66 -5.48 -7.86
C VAL A 139 13.91 -6.35 -8.02
N SER A 140 13.80 -7.50 -8.71
CA SER A 140 14.96 -8.31 -9.06
C SER A 140 15.81 -7.64 -10.15
N ALA A 141 17.09 -7.98 -10.22
CA ALA A 141 17.98 -7.51 -11.29
C ALA A 141 17.41 -7.79 -12.70
N VAL A 142 16.73 -8.94 -12.86
CA VAL A 142 16.09 -9.30 -14.14
C VAL A 142 14.99 -8.30 -14.50
N VAL A 143 14.17 -7.88 -13.55
CA VAL A 143 13.12 -6.87 -13.78
C VAL A 143 13.75 -5.51 -14.04
N MET A 144 14.78 -5.13 -13.27
CA MET A 144 15.51 -3.88 -13.46
C MET A 144 16.15 -3.81 -14.86
N ASP A 145 16.81 -4.88 -15.29
CA ASP A 145 17.39 -5.01 -16.62
C ASP A 145 16.33 -4.92 -17.73
N ALA A 146 15.20 -5.58 -17.55
CA ALA A 146 14.09 -5.50 -18.50
C ALA A 146 13.55 -4.07 -18.62
N MET A 147 13.42 -3.35 -17.52
CA MET A 147 13.01 -1.95 -17.52
C MET A 147 14.03 -1.05 -18.24
N LYS A 148 15.33 -1.31 -18.07
CA LYS A 148 16.40 -0.57 -18.73
C LYS A 148 16.47 -0.84 -20.23
N ARG A 149 16.46 -2.11 -20.62
CA ARG A 149 16.66 -2.54 -22.03
C ARG A 149 15.44 -2.30 -22.90
N LEU A 150 14.24 -2.53 -22.35
CA LEU A 150 13.00 -2.49 -23.13
C LEU A 150 12.31 -1.13 -23.08
N LEU A 151 12.93 -0.14 -22.41
CA LEU A 151 12.32 1.18 -22.17
C LEU A 151 10.87 1.05 -21.63
N ARG A 152 10.59 -0.02 -20.89
CA ARG A 152 9.29 -0.22 -20.28
C ARG A 152 9.10 0.84 -19.22
N GLY A 153 7.91 1.42 -19.22
CA GLY A 153 7.45 2.27 -18.13
C GLY A 153 7.32 1.48 -16.81
N PRO A 154 7.06 2.18 -15.73
CA PRO A 154 6.74 1.56 -14.44
C PRO A 154 5.43 0.76 -14.52
N HIS A 155 5.24 -0.15 -13.58
CA HIS A 155 4.02 -0.93 -13.49
C HIS A 155 2.82 -0.03 -13.17
N GLU A 156 1.74 -0.13 -13.93
CA GLU A 156 0.57 0.76 -13.83
C GLU A 156 -0.03 0.84 -12.41
N GLU A 157 -0.07 -0.28 -11.70
CA GLU A 157 -0.57 -0.32 -10.31
C GLU A 157 0.26 0.57 -9.38
N TYR A 158 1.58 0.59 -9.54
CA TYR A 158 2.47 1.45 -8.77
C TYR A 158 2.38 2.92 -9.18
N VAL A 159 2.15 3.17 -10.48
CA VAL A 159 1.87 4.54 -10.96
C VAL A 159 0.61 5.08 -10.32
N ARG A 160 -0.47 4.29 -10.28
CA ARG A 160 -1.71 4.71 -9.61
C ARG A 160 -1.51 4.95 -8.12
N GLN A 161 -0.75 4.09 -7.45
CA GLN A 161 -0.44 4.25 -6.04
C GLN A 161 0.28 5.56 -5.77
N VAL A 162 1.40 5.83 -6.44
CA VAL A 162 2.18 7.05 -6.20
C VAL A 162 1.42 8.32 -6.58
N LYS A 163 0.62 8.32 -7.65
CA LYS A 163 -0.24 9.45 -8.02
C LYS A 163 -1.32 9.71 -6.96
N CYS A 164 -1.92 8.65 -6.40
CA CYS A 164 -2.85 8.76 -5.27
C CYS A 164 -2.18 9.39 -4.04
N GLU A 165 -0.99 8.93 -3.68
CA GLU A 165 -0.23 9.44 -2.55
C GLU A 165 0.18 10.90 -2.74
N ILE A 166 0.58 11.30 -3.95
CA ILE A 166 0.86 12.71 -4.28
C ILE A 166 -0.40 13.56 -4.08
N GLY A 167 -1.55 13.10 -4.59
CA GLY A 167 -2.83 13.81 -4.46
C GLY A 167 -3.23 14.02 -3.01
N LEU A 168 -3.22 12.96 -2.22
CA LEU A 168 -3.54 13.03 -0.78
C LEU A 168 -2.54 13.90 -0.01
N ALA A 169 -1.23 13.73 -0.25
CA ALA A 169 -0.21 14.55 0.39
C ALA A 169 -0.30 16.03 -0.01
N HIS A 170 -0.73 16.34 -1.25
CA HIS A 170 -1.00 17.70 -1.70
C HIS A 170 -2.11 18.36 -0.86
N GLU A 171 -3.20 17.66 -0.66
CA GLU A 171 -4.37 18.16 0.06
C GLU A 171 -4.11 18.35 1.56
N HIS A 172 -3.21 17.56 2.13
CA HIS A 172 -2.78 17.70 3.52
C HIS A 172 -1.71 18.77 3.75
N GLY A 173 -1.17 19.40 2.69
CA GLY A 173 -0.28 20.55 2.80
C GLY A 173 -1.04 21.86 3.04
N PRO A 174 -0.37 22.96 3.34
CA PRO A 174 1.09 23.13 3.50
C PRO A 174 1.62 22.49 4.79
N TRP A 175 2.95 22.19 4.81
CA TRP A 175 3.59 21.51 5.93
C TRP A 175 4.35 22.49 6.82
N ILE A 176 4.06 22.51 8.11
CA ILE A 176 4.84 23.27 9.10
C ILE A 176 5.95 22.36 9.63
N VAL A 177 7.19 22.77 9.46
CA VAL A 177 8.36 21.98 9.81
C VAL A 177 9.34 22.78 10.66
N THR A 178 10.18 22.06 11.40
CA THR A 178 11.35 22.64 12.07
C THR A 178 12.60 22.28 11.27
N ARG A 179 13.40 23.26 10.89
CA ARG A 179 14.63 23.07 10.10
C ARG A 179 15.80 23.90 10.60
N CYS A 180 17.00 23.54 10.19
CA CYS A 180 18.20 24.30 10.45
C CYS A 180 18.27 25.55 9.55
N ILE A 181 18.45 26.72 10.15
CA ILE A 181 18.63 28.01 9.45
C ILE A 181 19.81 27.96 8.47
N ASN A 182 20.90 27.33 8.88
CA ASN A 182 22.16 27.35 8.13
C ASN A 182 22.15 26.37 6.96
N SER A 183 21.75 25.13 7.19
CA SER A 183 21.76 24.07 6.16
C SER A 183 20.43 23.86 5.47
N GLY A 184 19.32 24.27 6.07
CA GLY A 184 17.98 23.98 5.61
C GLY A 184 17.53 22.56 5.83
N ARG A 185 18.32 21.71 6.52
CA ARG A 185 17.96 20.34 6.85
C ARG A 185 16.87 20.31 7.91
N LEU A 186 15.95 19.37 7.79
CA LEU A 186 14.90 19.17 8.78
C LEU A 186 15.51 18.71 10.11
N ALA A 187 14.90 19.13 11.20
CA ALA A 187 15.27 18.66 12.53
C ALA A 187 14.92 17.17 12.67
N ILE A 188 15.77 16.44 13.37
CA ILE A 188 15.58 15.04 13.68
C ILE A 188 14.98 14.92 15.08
N ASP A 189 13.95 14.11 15.20
CA ASP A 189 13.40 13.70 16.49
C ASP A 189 14.27 12.59 17.09
N LEU A 190 14.85 12.85 18.24
CA LEU A 190 15.62 11.85 19.01
C LEU A 190 14.74 11.00 19.94
N GLY A 191 13.42 11.14 19.83
CA GLY A 191 12.47 10.46 20.68
C GLY A 191 12.35 11.07 22.08
N ARG A 192 11.46 10.50 22.89
CA ARG A 192 11.27 10.95 24.28
C ARG A 192 12.37 10.41 25.18
N ARG A 193 13.14 11.28 25.76
CA ARG A 193 13.98 10.93 26.91
C ARG A 193 13.20 11.20 28.19
N ASN A 194 13.02 10.18 29.03
CA ASN A 194 12.44 10.28 30.39
C ASN A 194 10.98 10.81 30.43
N GLY A 195 10.15 10.44 29.45
CA GLY A 195 8.72 10.82 29.46
C GLY A 195 8.42 12.27 29.10
N ASN A 196 9.42 13.08 28.83
CA ASN A 196 9.27 14.50 28.49
C ASN A 196 9.24 14.76 26.97
N ALA A 197 8.97 16.02 26.62
CA ALA A 197 8.76 16.48 25.24
C ALA A 197 9.80 15.96 24.24
N VAL A 198 9.34 15.76 23.00
CA VAL A 198 10.17 15.44 21.83
C VAL A 198 11.35 16.39 21.74
N THR A 199 12.57 15.84 21.66
CA THR A 199 13.78 16.63 21.53
C THR A 199 14.19 16.72 20.07
N LEU A 200 13.89 17.85 19.43
CA LEU A 200 14.31 18.12 18.07
C LEU A 200 15.77 18.61 18.06
N VAL A 201 16.59 18.01 17.23
CA VAL A 201 18.00 18.42 17.06
C VAL A 201 18.32 18.65 15.58
N CYS A 202 19.25 19.56 15.35
CA CYS A 202 19.82 19.75 14.02
C CYS A 202 20.74 18.57 13.69
N PRO A 203 20.53 17.87 12.56
CA PRO A 203 21.38 16.74 12.17
C PRO A 203 22.84 17.13 11.90
N GLU A 204 23.09 18.40 11.61
CA GLU A 204 24.44 18.89 11.30
C GLU A 204 25.17 19.45 12.52
N HIS A 205 24.45 20.14 13.43
CA HIS A 205 25.07 20.85 14.56
C HIS A 205 24.82 20.17 15.91
N GLY A 206 23.99 19.12 15.95
CA GLY A 206 23.69 18.37 17.17
C GLY A 206 22.90 19.15 18.24
N GLY A 207 22.45 20.36 17.95
CA GLY A 207 21.76 21.24 18.90
C GLY A 207 20.48 21.83 18.34
N HIS A 208 19.79 22.63 19.15
CA HIS A 208 18.52 23.28 18.79
C HIS A 208 18.65 24.78 18.46
N LYS A 209 19.76 25.41 18.76
CA LYS A 209 19.94 26.87 18.61
C LYS A 209 19.86 27.39 17.18
N CYS A 210 20.08 26.52 16.19
CA CYS A 210 20.01 26.82 14.78
C CYS A 210 18.68 26.41 14.14
N LEU A 211 17.68 26.03 14.93
CA LEU A 211 16.38 25.57 14.42
C LEU A 211 15.38 26.73 14.33
N GLU A 212 14.64 26.74 13.24
CA GLU A 212 13.52 27.65 12.99
C GLU A 212 12.30 26.89 12.50
N GLN A 213 11.12 27.47 12.66
CA GLN A 213 9.93 26.98 11.98
C GLN A 213 9.90 27.50 10.54
N ALA A 214 9.50 26.64 9.62
CA ALA A 214 9.32 26.97 8.21
C ALA A 214 8.05 26.34 7.67
N VAL A 215 7.47 26.98 6.66
CA VAL A 215 6.31 26.45 5.93
C VAL A 215 6.78 25.93 4.59
N LEU A 216 6.53 24.66 4.33
CA LEU A 216 6.74 24.05 3.02
C LEU A 216 5.44 24.10 2.22
N LYS A 217 5.57 24.19 0.91
CA LYS A 217 4.43 24.12 -0.01
C LYS A 217 3.73 22.75 0.06
N PRO A 218 2.48 22.64 -0.42
CA PRO A 218 1.88 21.33 -0.70
C PRO A 218 2.78 20.50 -1.61
N VAL A 219 2.63 19.18 -1.53
CA VAL A 219 3.33 18.25 -2.43
C VAL A 219 2.79 18.43 -3.85
N GLU A 220 3.63 18.77 -4.79
CA GLU A 220 3.24 18.94 -6.20
C GLU A 220 3.71 17.81 -7.09
N HIS A 221 4.60 16.94 -6.59
CA HIS A 221 5.16 15.82 -7.36
C HIS A 221 5.73 14.74 -6.45
N GLY A 222 6.03 13.61 -7.06
CA GLY A 222 6.67 12.47 -6.39
C GLY A 222 7.44 11.60 -7.35
N TYR A 223 8.10 10.63 -6.77
CA TYR A 223 8.93 9.66 -7.47
C TYR A 223 8.51 8.25 -7.11
N LEU A 224 8.41 7.41 -8.12
CA LEU A 224 8.42 5.97 -7.98
C LEU A 224 9.86 5.50 -8.13
N TYR A 225 10.44 5.03 -7.03
CA TYR A 225 11.85 4.72 -6.91
C TYR A 225 12.06 3.20 -6.92
N TYR A 226 12.51 2.66 -8.04
CA TYR A 226 12.87 1.25 -8.14
C TYR A 226 14.30 1.02 -7.67
N VAL A 227 14.48 0.00 -6.84
CA VAL A 227 15.79 -0.42 -6.33
C VAL A 227 15.97 -1.90 -6.61
N SER A 228 17.11 -2.28 -7.17
CA SER A 228 17.44 -3.69 -7.36
C SER A 228 17.75 -4.36 -6.03
N ARG A 229 17.17 -5.55 -5.79
CA ARG A 229 17.51 -6.38 -4.64
C ARG A 229 18.93 -6.92 -4.66
N ASP A 230 19.44 -7.11 -5.86
CA ASP A 230 20.73 -7.74 -6.08
C ASP A 230 21.87 -6.71 -6.03
N ASP A 231 21.55 -5.43 -6.27
CA ASP A 231 22.45 -4.29 -6.21
C ASP A 231 21.69 -3.03 -5.80
N PRO A 232 21.77 -2.61 -4.53
CA PRO A 232 21.07 -1.42 -4.03
C PRO A 232 21.53 -0.09 -4.67
N GLU A 233 22.65 -0.06 -5.38
CA GLU A 233 23.10 1.10 -6.14
C GLU A 233 22.46 1.16 -7.53
N ASP A 234 21.91 0.03 -7.98
CA ASP A 234 21.16 -0.05 -9.24
C ASP A 234 19.72 0.41 -9.01
N THR A 235 19.47 1.65 -9.37
CA THR A 235 18.21 2.34 -9.14
C THR A 235 17.61 2.91 -10.41
N ARG A 236 16.30 3.11 -10.42
CA ARG A 236 15.58 3.82 -11.47
C ARG A 236 14.45 4.64 -10.87
N GLU A 237 14.35 5.89 -11.30
CA GLU A 237 13.34 6.84 -10.84
C GLU A 237 12.37 7.18 -11.95
N PHE A 238 11.09 7.28 -11.62
CA PHE A 238 10.04 7.82 -12.48
C PHE A 238 9.37 8.98 -11.76
N TYR A 239 9.29 10.10 -12.45
CA TYR A 239 8.70 11.32 -11.94
C TYR A 239 7.21 11.42 -12.29
N PHE A 240 6.40 11.87 -11.33
CA PHE A 240 4.97 12.12 -11.50
C PHE A 240 4.60 13.45 -10.87
N GLU A 241 3.69 14.17 -11.51
CA GLU A 241 3.12 15.40 -11.00
C GLU A 241 1.76 15.16 -10.36
N HIS A 242 1.35 16.07 -9.48
CA HIS A 242 0.00 16.12 -8.95
C HIS A 242 -1.00 16.28 -10.10
N ASP A 243 -2.00 15.41 -10.12
CA ASP A 243 -2.99 15.31 -11.19
C ASP A 243 -4.40 15.32 -10.57
N PRO A 244 -5.02 16.50 -10.45
CA PRO A 244 -6.36 16.62 -9.86
C PRO A 244 -7.41 15.83 -10.61
N ALA A 245 -7.34 15.77 -11.95
CA ALA A 245 -8.31 15.04 -12.75
C ALA A 245 -8.24 13.52 -12.50
N PHE A 246 -7.03 12.97 -12.32
CA PHE A 246 -6.82 11.60 -11.93
C PHE A 246 -7.41 11.31 -10.53
N MET A 247 -7.23 12.22 -9.57
CA MET A 247 -7.80 12.08 -8.22
C MET A 247 -9.33 12.11 -8.26
N ASP A 248 -9.92 13.02 -9.01
CA ASP A 248 -11.38 13.14 -9.12
C ASP A 248 -11.99 11.90 -9.79
N ALA A 249 -11.40 11.40 -10.87
CA ALA A 249 -11.83 10.16 -11.52
C ALA A 249 -11.77 8.96 -10.57
N GLY A 250 -10.68 8.83 -9.82
CA GLY A 250 -10.52 7.76 -8.85
C GLY A 250 -11.54 7.84 -7.70
N ARG A 251 -11.80 9.03 -7.18
CA ARG A 251 -12.81 9.25 -6.14
C ARG A 251 -14.21 8.88 -6.61
N GLU A 252 -14.56 9.25 -7.84
CA GLU A 252 -15.87 8.87 -8.40
C GLU A 252 -16.03 7.35 -8.49
N GLN A 253 -14.99 6.65 -8.93
CA GLN A 253 -15.00 5.19 -8.98
C GLN A 253 -15.09 4.58 -7.58
N LEU A 254 -14.40 5.15 -6.58
CA LEU A 254 -14.51 4.69 -5.19
C LEU A 254 -15.92 4.89 -4.61
N ARG A 255 -16.62 6.00 -4.97
CA ARG A 255 -18.03 6.19 -4.57
C ARG A 255 -18.93 5.10 -5.14
N VAL A 256 -18.68 4.69 -6.40
CA VAL A 256 -19.40 3.56 -7.01
C VAL A 256 -19.12 2.26 -6.24
N TRP A 257 -17.86 1.97 -5.91
CA TRP A 257 -17.52 0.75 -5.15
C TRP A 257 -18.08 0.77 -3.73
N ARG A 258 -18.03 1.92 -3.09
CA ARG A 258 -18.66 2.14 -1.77
C ARG A 258 -20.16 1.83 -1.82
N LYS A 259 -20.87 2.31 -2.84
CA LYS A 259 -22.30 2.03 -3.01
C LYS A 259 -22.58 0.54 -3.11
N PHE A 260 -21.80 -0.22 -3.89
CA PHE A 260 -21.91 -1.69 -3.93
C PHE A 260 -21.72 -2.31 -2.54
N PHE A 261 -20.75 -1.85 -1.77
CA PHE A 261 -20.53 -2.33 -0.41
C PHE A 261 -21.71 -1.98 0.52
N GLU A 262 -22.24 -0.75 0.43
CA GLU A 262 -23.41 -0.30 1.22
C GLU A 262 -24.67 -1.09 0.89
N GLU A 263 -24.87 -1.42 -0.36
CA GLU A 263 -26.00 -2.27 -0.82
C GLU A 263 -25.79 -3.75 -0.50
N GLY A 264 -24.60 -4.16 -0.08
CA GLY A 264 -24.29 -5.56 0.20
C GLY A 264 -24.19 -6.42 -1.05
N ILE A 265 -23.68 -5.86 -2.15
CA ILE A 265 -23.60 -6.51 -3.46
C ILE A 265 -22.14 -6.49 -3.94
N LEU A 266 -21.70 -7.56 -4.61
CA LEU A 266 -20.39 -7.59 -5.27
C LEU A 266 -20.46 -6.87 -6.63
N PRO A 267 -19.52 -5.94 -6.92
CA PRO A 267 -19.43 -5.35 -8.25
C PRO A 267 -19.07 -6.41 -9.30
N ALA A 268 -19.39 -6.14 -10.55
CA ALA A 268 -18.96 -6.97 -11.66
C ALA A 268 -17.44 -7.13 -11.70
N THR A 269 -16.96 -8.25 -12.20
CA THR A 269 -15.52 -8.44 -12.45
C THR A 269 -15.08 -7.62 -13.65
N GLN A 270 -13.82 -7.22 -13.65
CA GLN A 270 -13.19 -6.55 -14.78
C GLN A 270 -12.75 -7.54 -15.89
N VAL A 271 -13.04 -8.81 -15.70
CA VAL A 271 -12.72 -9.82 -16.72
C VAL A 271 -13.71 -9.70 -17.87
N THR A 272 -13.23 -9.19 -18.98
CA THR A 272 -13.97 -9.16 -20.25
C THR A 272 -13.52 -10.34 -21.10
N GLY A 273 -14.34 -11.35 -21.25
CA GLY A 273 -14.08 -12.48 -22.15
C GLY A 273 -15.19 -12.63 -23.17
N LYS A 274 -14.83 -13.05 -24.37
CA LYS A 274 -15.81 -13.40 -25.42
C LYS A 274 -16.50 -14.77 -25.17
N HIS A 275 -16.03 -15.49 -24.16
CA HIS A 275 -16.46 -16.86 -23.90
C HIS A 275 -16.85 -17.04 -22.43
N PRO A 276 -18.01 -17.59 -22.09
CA PRO A 276 -18.43 -17.81 -20.69
C PRO A 276 -17.48 -18.70 -19.90
N PHE A 277 -16.66 -19.50 -20.58
CA PHE A 277 -15.56 -20.29 -20.00
C PHE A 277 -14.19 -19.81 -20.46
N GLY A 278 -14.11 -18.80 -21.32
CA GLY A 278 -12.91 -18.31 -21.95
C GLY A 278 -12.38 -17.02 -21.30
N TRP A 279 -12.75 -16.76 -20.09
CA TRP A 279 -12.15 -15.72 -19.31
C TRP A 279 -10.68 -16.05 -19.17
N ASN A 280 -9.88 -15.21 -19.76
CA ASN A 280 -8.45 -15.43 -19.79
C ASN A 280 -7.84 -15.01 -18.45
N TRP A 281 -8.20 -15.76 -17.39
CA TRP A 281 -7.68 -15.57 -16.04
C TRP A 281 -6.16 -15.75 -15.96
N THR A 282 -5.57 -16.36 -16.98
CA THR A 282 -4.17 -16.79 -16.96
C THR A 282 -3.28 -16.06 -17.96
N THR A 283 -3.81 -15.22 -18.85
CA THR A 283 -2.97 -14.44 -19.77
C THR A 283 -2.31 -13.26 -19.08
N ASP A 284 -1.18 -12.84 -19.63
CA ASP A 284 -0.41 -11.71 -19.10
C ASP A 284 -1.20 -10.39 -19.12
N ASP A 285 -2.19 -10.27 -20.00
CA ASP A 285 -3.06 -9.10 -20.13
C ASP A 285 -4.24 -9.09 -19.14
N SER A 286 -4.45 -10.18 -18.41
CA SER A 286 -5.56 -10.27 -17.47
C SER A 286 -5.19 -9.68 -16.12
N PRO A 287 -5.94 -8.68 -15.61
CA PRO A 287 -5.71 -8.16 -14.26
C PRO A 287 -5.92 -9.23 -13.16
N CYS A 288 -6.58 -10.32 -13.50
CA CYS A 288 -6.89 -11.42 -12.58
C CYS A 288 -5.77 -12.45 -12.47
N LYS A 289 -4.78 -12.47 -13.37
CA LYS A 289 -3.67 -13.43 -13.33
C LYS A 289 -2.91 -13.36 -12.00
N TRP A 290 -2.63 -12.17 -11.54
CA TRP A 290 -1.85 -11.93 -10.34
C TRP A 290 -2.70 -11.47 -9.15
N CYS A 291 -4.01 -11.50 -9.30
CA CYS A 291 -4.93 -11.14 -8.23
C CYS A 291 -4.93 -12.22 -7.13
N PRO A 292 -4.75 -11.85 -5.85
CA PRO A 292 -4.74 -12.80 -4.74
C PRO A 292 -6.07 -13.55 -4.55
N PHE A 293 -7.15 -13.07 -5.16
CA PHE A 293 -8.47 -13.67 -5.15
C PHE A 293 -8.85 -14.35 -6.49
N GLY A 294 -7.93 -14.33 -7.45
CA GLY A 294 -8.11 -14.87 -8.80
C GLY A 294 -7.39 -16.19 -9.02
N SER A 295 -6.92 -16.41 -10.24
CA SER A 295 -6.35 -17.69 -10.70
C SER A 295 -5.07 -18.14 -9.99
N THR A 296 -4.34 -17.24 -9.35
CA THR A 296 -3.11 -17.55 -8.61
C THR A 296 -3.31 -17.54 -7.09
N GLY A 297 -4.50 -17.15 -6.63
CA GLY A 297 -4.85 -17.02 -5.22
C GLY A 297 -5.88 -18.06 -4.76
N SER A 298 -6.88 -17.59 -4.04
CA SER A 298 -7.93 -18.41 -3.45
C SER A 298 -9.01 -18.89 -4.42
N TYR A 299 -9.02 -18.41 -5.65
CA TYR A 299 -10.04 -18.68 -6.68
C TYR A 299 -11.45 -18.14 -6.39
N VAL A 300 -11.73 -17.62 -5.22
CA VAL A 300 -13.07 -17.15 -4.81
C VAL A 300 -13.71 -16.16 -5.78
N CYS A 301 -12.91 -15.26 -6.34
CA CYS A 301 -13.41 -14.28 -7.31
C CYS A 301 -13.89 -14.95 -8.60
N LYS A 302 -13.25 -16.05 -9.02
CA LYS A 302 -13.66 -16.82 -10.20
C LYS A 302 -14.97 -17.54 -9.95
N GLU A 303 -15.14 -18.14 -8.80
CA GLU A 303 -16.35 -18.86 -8.41
C GLU A 303 -17.54 -17.92 -8.29
N ASP A 304 -17.37 -16.81 -7.57
CA ASP A 304 -18.39 -15.76 -7.48
C ASP A 304 -18.76 -15.17 -8.85
N HIS A 305 -17.78 -15.03 -9.75
CA HIS A 305 -18.07 -14.59 -11.11
C HIS A 305 -18.92 -15.62 -11.87
N GLN A 306 -18.57 -16.90 -11.80
CA GLN A 306 -19.34 -17.96 -12.46
C GLN A 306 -20.77 -18.04 -11.94
N GLU A 307 -20.94 -17.86 -10.63
CA GLU A 307 -22.27 -17.85 -10.02
C GLU A 307 -23.09 -16.62 -10.46
N SER A 308 -22.48 -15.43 -10.52
CA SER A 308 -23.12 -14.21 -11.05
C SER A 308 -23.60 -14.41 -12.50
N VAL A 309 -22.77 -15.04 -13.36
CA VAL A 309 -23.14 -15.35 -14.73
C VAL A 309 -24.30 -16.31 -14.81
N LYS A 310 -24.33 -17.35 -13.97
CA LYS A 310 -25.45 -18.31 -13.92
C LYS A 310 -26.76 -17.66 -13.49
N ARG A 311 -26.71 -16.78 -12.50
CA ARG A 311 -27.89 -16.05 -12.00
C ARG A 311 -28.36 -14.95 -12.96
N GLY A 312 -27.47 -14.44 -13.81
CA GLY A 312 -27.74 -13.26 -14.66
C GLY A 312 -27.83 -11.95 -13.89
N GLU A 313 -27.38 -11.94 -12.63
CA GLU A 313 -27.42 -10.79 -11.74
C GLU A 313 -26.20 -10.75 -10.81
N PRO A 314 -25.91 -9.59 -10.19
CA PRO A 314 -24.87 -9.47 -9.18
C PRO A 314 -25.13 -10.39 -7.97
N ILE A 315 -24.05 -10.87 -7.34
CA ILE A 315 -24.15 -11.72 -6.15
C ILE A 315 -24.25 -10.82 -4.90
N PRO A 316 -25.22 -11.09 -4.00
CA PRO A 316 -25.19 -10.53 -2.66
C PRO A 316 -23.90 -10.93 -1.93
N LEU A 317 -23.31 -10.03 -1.17
CA LEU A 317 -22.09 -10.32 -0.37
C LEU A 317 -22.27 -11.53 0.54
N ALA A 318 -23.46 -11.69 1.12
CA ALA A 318 -23.76 -12.79 2.03
C ALA A 318 -23.74 -14.18 1.35
N ASP A 319 -23.98 -14.23 0.04
CA ASP A 319 -24.04 -15.45 -0.78
C ASP A 319 -22.70 -15.72 -1.52
N SER A 320 -21.69 -14.92 -1.26
CA SER A 320 -20.41 -15.01 -1.96
C SER A 320 -19.58 -16.18 -1.42
N THR A 321 -18.97 -16.96 -2.31
CA THR A 321 -17.97 -17.99 -1.98
C THR A 321 -16.83 -17.42 -1.13
N ALA A 322 -16.48 -16.16 -1.35
CA ALA A 322 -15.46 -15.47 -0.56
C ALA A 322 -15.83 -15.37 0.94
N ILE A 323 -17.11 -15.19 1.25
CA ILE A 323 -17.59 -15.15 2.65
C ILE A 323 -17.62 -16.56 3.25
N GLU A 324 -17.98 -17.57 2.47
CA GLU A 324 -17.94 -18.98 2.90
C GLU A 324 -16.51 -19.36 3.25
N GLU A 325 -15.53 -19.10 2.38
CA GLU A 325 -14.11 -19.36 2.66
C GLU A 325 -13.59 -18.58 3.88
N ALA A 326 -14.02 -17.32 4.06
CA ALA A 326 -13.66 -16.55 5.24
C ALA A 326 -14.15 -17.20 6.54
N ARG A 327 -15.34 -17.80 6.54
CA ARG A 327 -15.90 -18.55 7.68
C ARG A 327 -15.19 -19.89 7.91
N GLU A 328 -14.78 -20.59 6.86
CA GLU A 328 -14.01 -21.82 6.97
C GLU A 328 -12.65 -21.56 7.62
N VAL A 329 -11.96 -20.50 7.22
CA VAL A 329 -10.65 -20.12 7.76
C VAL A 329 -10.76 -19.50 9.16
N ARG A 330 -11.82 -18.76 9.42
CA ARG A 330 -12.11 -18.07 10.68
C ARG A 330 -13.56 -18.36 11.08
N PRO A 331 -13.82 -19.39 11.91
CA PRO A 331 -15.17 -19.77 12.30
C PRO A 331 -15.98 -18.67 13.01
N ASP A 332 -15.29 -17.69 13.58
CA ASP A 332 -15.87 -16.50 14.21
C ASP A 332 -16.10 -15.33 13.23
N TYR A 333 -15.83 -15.52 11.93
CA TYR A 333 -16.04 -14.48 10.94
C TYR A 333 -17.52 -14.13 10.77
N ASP A 334 -17.87 -12.90 11.11
CA ASP A 334 -19.22 -12.34 10.97
C ASP A 334 -19.21 -11.14 10.01
N LEU A 335 -19.78 -11.35 8.82
CA LEU A 335 -19.90 -10.30 7.82
C LEU A 335 -20.66 -9.07 8.32
N GLY A 336 -21.68 -9.27 9.18
CA GLY A 336 -22.46 -8.18 9.78
C GLY A 336 -21.58 -7.30 10.67
N LEU A 337 -20.78 -7.93 11.54
CA LEU A 337 -19.85 -7.22 12.43
C LEU A 337 -18.75 -6.51 11.63
N VAL A 338 -18.18 -7.16 10.60
CA VAL A 338 -17.17 -6.54 9.73
C VAL A 338 -17.73 -5.31 9.03
N ARG A 339 -18.92 -5.41 8.43
CA ARG A 339 -19.59 -4.26 7.79
C ARG A 339 -19.91 -3.16 8.79
N ALA A 340 -20.43 -3.51 9.96
CA ALA A 340 -20.73 -2.54 11.00
C ALA A 340 -19.48 -1.79 11.47
N ALA A 341 -18.33 -2.46 11.59
CA ALA A 341 -17.06 -1.83 11.94
C ALA A 341 -16.59 -0.83 10.86
N VAL A 342 -16.74 -1.17 9.58
CA VAL A 342 -16.45 -0.26 8.47
C VAL A 342 -17.33 0.99 8.55
N PHE A 343 -18.63 0.83 8.72
CA PHE A 343 -19.55 1.97 8.84
C PHE A 343 -19.24 2.83 10.07
N ALA A 344 -19.03 2.21 11.24
CA ALA A 344 -18.71 2.92 12.47
C ALA A 344 -17.43 3.75 12.34
N ARG A 345 -16.39 3.21 11.71
CA ARG A 345 -15.14 3.91 11.41
C ARG A 345 -15.42 5.21 10.67
N TRP A 346 -16.18 5.13 9.58
CA TRP A 346 -16.38 6.27 8.68
C TRP A 346 -17.45 7.26 9.17
N GLU A 347 -18.39 6.84 9.99
CA GLU A 347 -19.27 7.77 10.69
C GLU A 347 -18.53 8.60 11.74
N ALA A 348 -17.58 7.98 12.47
CA ALA A 348 -16.75 8.70 13.42
C ALA A 348 -15.91 9.82 12.78
N THR A 349 -15.40 9.61 11.56
CA THR A 349 -14.61 10.62 10.85
C THR A 349 -15.42 11.82 10.34
N LYS A 350 -16.76 11.69 10.21
CA LYS A 350 -17.61 12.83 9.83
C LYS A 350 -17.85 13.81 10.98
N GLN A 351 -17.56 13.40 12.22
CA GLN A 351 -17.80 14.19 13.43
C GLN A 351 -16.53 14.88 13.94
N SER A 352 -15.38 14.53 13.40
CA SER A 352 -14.07 15.14 13.69
C SER A 352 -13.71 16.21 12.65
#